data_1c03277d37267c33ab3b79a1e4864612
#
_entry.id   1c03277d37267c33ab3b79a1e4864612
#
_cell.length_a   1.000
_cell.length_b   1.000
_cell.length_c   1.000
_cell.angle_alpha   90.00
_cell.angle_beta   90.00
_cell.angle_gamma   90.00
#
_symmetry.space_group_name_H-M   'P 1'
#
loop_
_entity.id
_entity.type
_entity.pdbx_description
1 polymer ?
#
loop_
_entity_poly.entity_id
_entity_poly.type
_entity_poly.pdbx_seq_one_letter_code
_entity_poly.pdbx_strand_id
1 'polypeptide(L)'
;MKKLFIAMLSVGALLQSCKNQKNDISQTKTTQNNMDKSIYDYKVESLDGKEINFADFKGKKILVVNTASECGFTPQYADLEKLSKDYPEKLVVIGFPANNFGGQEPGSNEEIGAFCQKNFGVSFPMAAKVSVKGADTAPIFKYLTEKDLNGVKNTTIMWNFTKFLLDENGHLIDSFISTTKPTSESITKYLK
;
A
#
# COMPACT_ATOMS: atom_id res chain seq x y z
N MET A 1 61.90 -6.84 -67.21
CA MET A 1 61.70 -7.87 -66.14
C MET A 1 60.70 -7.30 -65.17
N LYS A 2 59.43 -7.66 -65.33
CA LYS A 2 58.30 -7.15 -64.57
C LYS A 2 57.96 -8.17 -63.49
N LYS A 3 58.01 -7.79 -62.19
CA LYS A 3 57.56 -8.62 -61.07
C LYS A 3 56.14 -8.21 -60.70
N LEU A 4 55.26 -9.14 -60.85
CA LEU A 4 53.84 -9.05 -60.48
C LEU A 4 53.70 -9.34 -59.00
N PHE A 5 53.13 -8.40 -58.21
CA PHE A 5 52.73 -8.65 -56.77
C PHE A 5 51.24 -8.91 -56.75
N ILE A 6 50.91 -10.10 -56.37
CA ILE A 6 49.53 -10.52 -56.04
C ILE A 6 49.20 -10.09 -54.61
N ALA A 7 48.22 -9.22 -54.49
CA ALA A 7 47.67 -8.86 -53.17
C ALA A 7 46.57 -9.86 -52.80
N MET A 8 46.77 -10.60 -51.74
CA MET A 8 45.71 -11.42 -51.07
C MET A 8 44.83 -10.53 -50.21
N LEU A 9 43.55 -10.41 -50.55
CA LEU A 9 42.51 -9.88 -49.66
C LEU A 9 42.08 -10.96 -48.71
N SER A 10 42.34 -10.78 -47.41
CA SER A 10 41.75 -11.56 -46.34
C SER A 10 40.39 -10.98 -45.96
N VAL A 11 39.35 -11.74 -46.26
CA VAL A 11 37.98 -11.46 -45.78
C VAL A 11 37.90 -11.88 -44.32
N GLY A 12 37.96 -10.90 -43.40
CA GLY A 12 37.70 -11.10 -41.97
C GLY A 12 36.21 -11.15 -41.67
N ALA A 13 35.74 -12.32 -41.31
CA ALA A 13 34.34 -12.53 -40.89
C ALA A 13 34.03 -11.77 -39.59
N LEU A 14 33.13 -10.81 -39.65
CA LEU A 14 32.51 -10.17 -38.48
C LEU A 14 31.44 -11.09 -37.93
N LEU A 15 31.81 -11.94 -36.94
CA LEU A 15 30.87 -12.60 -36.03
C LEU A 15 30.82 -11.78 -34.74
N GLN A 16 29.98 -10.78 -34.67
CA GLN A 16 29.73 -10.04 -33.44
C GLN A 16 28.30 -10.25 -33.00
N SER A 17 28.12 -11.25 -32.16
CA SER A 17 27.51 -11.25 -30.84
C SER A 17 26.11 -10.65 -30.72
N CYS A 18 25.07 -11.43 -31.05
CA CYS A 18 23.72 -11.27 -30.49
C CYS A 18 23.64 -11.95 -29.13
N LYS A 19 24.20 -11.34 -28.09
CA LYS A 19 24.11 -11.87 -26.70
C LYS A 19 23.82 -10.80 -25.68
N ASN A 20 22.84 -9.93 -25.85
CA ASN A 20 22.42 -9.04 -24.76
C ASN A 20 20.95 -8.56 -24.82
N GLN A 21 20.08 -9.19 -25.62
CA GLN A 21 18.71 -8.70 -25.76
C GLN A 21 17.67 -9.46 -24.91
N LYS A 22 18.08 -10.54 -24.22
CA LYS A 22 17.13 -11.30 -23.37
C LYS A 22 16.98 -10.75 -21.94
N ASN A 23 17.98 -10.03 -21.41
CA ASN A 23 17.92 -9.51 -20.05
C ASN A 23 17.12 -8.21 -19.95
N ASP A 24 17.10 -7.38 -20.99
CA ASP A 24 16.35 -6.11 -21.00
C ASP A 24 14.83 -6.32 -21.04
N ILE A 25 14.37 -7.32 -21.82
CA ILE A 25 12.92 -7.60 -21.95
C ILE A 25 12.35 -8.18 -20.63
N SER A 26 13.14 -8.92 -19.86
CA SER A 26 12.72 -9.46 -18.56
C SER A 26 12.63 -8.37 -17.51
N GLN A 27 13.60 -7.46 -17.45
CA GLN A 27 13.59 -6.34 -16.50
C GLN A 27 12.49 -5.33 -16.83
N THR A 28 12.28 -5.00 -18.12
CA THR A 28 11.23 -4.08 -18.56
C THR A 28 9.83 -4.65 -18.25
N LYS A 29 9.60 -5.94 -18.47
CA LYS A 29 8.32 -6.59 -18.12
C LYS A 29 8.07 -6.65 -16.60
N THR A 30 9.12 -6.87 -15.78
CA THR A 30 8.99 -6.91 -14.32
C THR A 30 8.70 -5.52 -13.77
N THR A 31 9.34 -4.47 -14.30
CA THR A 31 9.10 -3.08 -13.88
C THR A 31 7.72 -2.60 -14.31
N GLN A 32 7.26 -2.97 -15.49
CA GLN A 32 5.94 -2.60 -16.01
C GLN A 32 4.81 -3.32 -15.25
N ASN A 33 4.99 -4.59 -14.90
CA ASN A 33 4.03 -5.35 -14.08
C ASN A 33 3.89 -4.80 -12.64
N ASN A 34 4.93 -4.15 -12.09
CA ASN A 34 4.86 -3.55 -10.76
C ASN A 34 4.21 -2.16 -10.77
N MET A 35 4.27 -1.42 -11.88
CA MET A 35 3.62 -0.10 -12.00
C MET A 35 2.10 -0.18 -12.20
N ASP A 36 1.59 -1.34 -12.62
CA ASP A 36 0.14 -1.57 -12.79
C ASP A 36 -0.53 -2.08 -11.51
N LYS A 37 0.24 -2.37 -10.45
CA LYS A 37 -0.29 -2.89 -9.19
C LYS A 37 -0.99 -1.80 -8.38
N SER A 38 -2.21 -2.09 -7.94
CA SER A 38 -2.99 -1.18 -7.12
C SER A 38 -3.51 -1.87 -5.86
N ILE A 39 -4.08 -1.11 -4.93
CA ILE A 39 -4.68 -1.70 -3.74
C ILE A 39 -5.88 -2.60 -4.07
N TYR A 40 -6.47 -2.45 -5.25
CA TYR A 40 -7.58 -3.26 -5.73
C TYR A 40 -7.25 -4.73 -6.00
N ASP A 41 -5.96 -5.08 -6.02
CA ASP A 41 -5.49 -6.46 -6.12
C ASP A 41 -5.57 -7.21 -4.77
N TYR A 42 -5.94 -6.52 -3.69
CA TYR A 42 -5.97 -7.08 -2.36
C TYR A 42 -7.38 -7.36 -1.86
N LYS A 43 -7.48 -8.44 -1.13
CA LYS A 43 -8.63 -8.86 -0.33
C LYS A 43 -8.14 -9.18 1.06
N VAL A 44 -8.89 -8.81 2.06
CA VAL A 44 -8.57 -9.07 3.47
C VAL A 44 -9.79 -9.56 4.20
N GLU A 45 -9.60 -10.23 5.32
CA GLU A 45 -10.68 -10.60 6.22
C GLU A 45 -11.08 -9.39 7.08
N SER A 46 -12.37 -9.24 7.38
CA SER A 46 -12.92 -8.27 8.32
C SER A 46 -12.95 -8.82 9.74
N LEU A 47 -13.21 -7.96 10.75
CA LEU A 47 -13.36 -8.39 12.14
C LEU A 47 -14.44 -9.46 12.35
N ASP A 48 -15.48 -9.48 11.52
CA ASP A 48 -16.58 -10.46 11.57
C ASP A 48 -16.37 -11.68 10.64
N GLY A 49 -15.15 -11.86 10.12
CA GLY A 49 -14.76 -13.01 9.30
C GLY A 49 -15.23 -12.95 7.84
N LYS A 50 -15.81 -11.81 7.39
CA LYS A 50 -16.17 -11.62 5.98
C LYS A 50 -15.01 -11.12 5.17
N GLU A 51 -15.10 -11.21 3.84
CA GLU A 51 -14.12 -10.63 2.94
C GLU A 51 -14.37 -9.13 2.73
N ILE A 52 -13.31 -8.32 2.86
CA ILE A 52 -13.23 -6.95 2.36
C ILE A 52 -12.44 -7.00 1.05
N ASN A 53 -13.12 -6.80 -0.07
CA ASN A 53 -12.50 -6.72 -1.39
C ASN A 53 -12.25 -5.26 -1.74
N PHE A 54 -11.00 -4.84 -1.84
CA PHE A 54 -10.67 -3.44 -2.14
C PHE A 54 -11.17 -2.98 -3.50
N ALA A 55 -11.37 -3.88 -4.45
CA ALA A 55 -11.95 -3.55 -5.76
C ALA A 55 -13.39 -3.00 -5.68
N ASP A 56 -14.11 -3.28 -4.60
CA ASP A 56 -15.47 -2.78 -4.39
C ASP A 56 -15.51 -1.27 -4.08
N PHE A 57 -14.36 -0.69 -3.76
CA PHE A 57 -14.20 0.74 -3.45
C PHE A 57 -13.70 1.59 -4.62
N LYS A 58 -13.62 1.01 -5.84
CA LYS A 58 -13.19 1.75 -7.04
C LYS A 58 -14.00 3.04 -7.23
N GLY A 59 -13.28 4.11 -7.60
CA GLY A 59 -13.88 5.42 -7.79
C GLY A 59 -13.95 6.29 -6.53
N LYS A 60 -13.59 5.74 -5.35
CA LYS A 60 -13.43 6.49 -4.11
C LYS A 60 -11.96 6.48 -3.66
N LYS A 61 -11.53 7.53 -3.01
CA LYS A 61 -10.26 7.50 -2.27
C LYS A 61 -10.35 6.52 -1.11
N ILE A 62 -9.22 5.94 -0.72
CA ILE A 62 -9.17 5.00 0.40
C ILE A 62 -8.17 5.52 1.42
N LEU A 63 -8.57 5.59 2.70
CA LEU A 63 -7.69 5.89 3.82
C LEU A 63 -7.50 4.62 4.65
N VAL A 64 -6.35 3.97 4.50
CA VAL A 64 -5.94 2.82 5.31
C VAL A 64 -5.24 3.30 6.56
N VAL A 65 -5.63 2.79 7.73
CA VAL A 65 -5.08 3.19 9.04
C VAL A 65 -4.77 1.96 9.88
N ASN A 66 -3.54 1.82 10.39
CA ASN A 66 -3.27 0.81 11.41
C ASN A 66 -3.70 1.32 12.78
N THR A 67 -4.52 0.55 13.49
CA THR A 67 -5.21 0.98 14.71
C THR A 67 -4.83 0.14 15.93
N ALA A 68 -5.15 0.65 17.11
CA ALA A 68 -5.02 -0.07 18.38
C ALA A 68 -5.98 0.50 19.43
N SER A 69 -6.48 -0.38 20.32
CA SER A 69 -7.48 -0.05 21.35
C SER A 69 -6.86 0.60 22.61
N GLU A 70 -5.57 0.35 22.89
CA GLU A 70 -4.89 0.78 24.13
C GLU A 70 -3.76 1.79 23.84
N CYS A 71 -3.92 2.64 22.83
CA CYS A 71 -2.94 3.61 22.38
C CYS A 71 -3.34 5.03 22.80
N GLY A 72 -2.37 5.90 23.09
CA GLY A 72 -2.65 7.33 23.31
C GLY A 72 -3.31 8.04 22.11
N PHE A 73 -3.24 7.45 20.90
CA PHE A 73 -3.93 7.95 19.71
C PHE A 73 -5.30 7.31 19.46
N THR A 74 -5.76 6.38 20.29
CA THR A 74 -7.08 5.70 20.16
C THR A 74 -8.26 6.68 20.01
N PRO A 75 -8.27 7.88 20.64
CA PRO A 75 -9.32 8.88 20.40
C PRO A 75 -9.48 9.30 18.93
N GLN A 76 -8.49 9.06 18.06
CA GLN A 76 -8.61 9.35 16.62
C GLN A 76 -9.66 8.48 15.91
N TYR A 77 -10.18 7.40 16.52
CA TYR A 77 -11.34 6.68 15.98
C TYR A 77 -12.55 7.60 15.77
N ALA A 78 -12.79 8.54 16.70
CA ALA A 78 -13.87 9.51 16.55
C ALA A 78 -13.66 10.45 15.33
N ASP A 79 -12.41 10.89 15.10
CA ASP A 79 -12.07 11.72 13.94
C ASP A 79 -12.16 10.93 12.63
N LEU A 80 -11.79 9.63 12.63
CA LEU A 80 -11.92 8.73 11.47
C LEU A 80 -13.39 8.49 11.12
N GLU A 81 -14.23 8.24 12.13
CA GLU A 81 -15.67 8.07 11.96
C GLU A 81 -16.33 9.35 11.41
N LYS A 82 -15.95 10.51 11.97
CA LYS A 82 -16.40 11.79 11.45
C LYS A 82 -16.00 11.98 10.00
N LEU A 83 -14.74 11.73 9.66
CA LEU A 83 -14.22 11.87 8.29
C LEU A 83 -14.95 10.94 7.31
N SER A 84 -15.21 9.71 7.69
CA SER A 84 -15.96 8.73 6.90
C SER A 84 -17.40 9.21 6.62
N LYS A 85 -18.05 9.82 7.61
CA LYS A 85 -19.41 10.37 7.48
C LYS A 85 -19.47 11.68 6.72
N ASP A 86 -18.46 12.52 6.82
CA ASP A 86 -18.42 13.82 6.11
C ASP A 86 -18.19 13.63 4.59
N TYR A 87 -17.55 12.53 4.16
CA TYR A 87 -17.19 12.30 2.76
C TYR A 87 -17.62 10.91 2.22
N PRO A 88 -18.88 10.47 2.41
CA PRO A 88 -19.30 9.09 2.13
C PRO A 88 -19.18 8.70 0.64
N GLU A 89 -19.29 9.68 -0.27
CA GLU A 89 -19.19 9.45 -1.71
C GLU A 89 -17.76 9.57 -2.25
N LYS A 90 -16.84 10.16 -1.49
CA LYS A 90 -15.47 10.44 -1.92
C LYS A 90 -14.41 9.59 -1.24
N LEU A 91 -14.69 9.07 -0.05
CA LEU A 91 -13.70 8.41 0.81
C LEU A 91 -14.27 7.14 1.44
N VAL A 92 -13.45 6.11 1.46
CA VAL A 92 -13.62 4.93 2.33
C VAL A 92 -12.48 4.90 3.34
N VAL A 93 -12.80 4.87 4.62
CA VAL A 93 -11.83 4.60 5.70
C VAL A 93 -11.80 3.11 5.95
N ILE A 94 -10.61 2.52 6.11
CA ILE A 94 -10.45 1.10 6.48
C ILE A 94 -9.44 1.00 7.61
N GLY A 95 -9.89 0.52 8.77
CA GLY A 95 -9.06 0.31 9.94
C GLY A 95 -8.44 -1.09 9.95
N PHE A 96 -7.18 -1.17 10.35
CA PHE A 96 -6.43 -2.41 10.50
C PHE A 96 -5.87 -2.51 11.92
N PRO A 97 -6.51 -3.25 12.83
CA PRO A 97 -5.97 -3.51 14.15
C PRO A 97 -4.60 -4.18 14.07
N ALA A 98 -3.63 -3.69 14.83
CA ALA A 98 -2.25 -4.19 14.79
C ALA A 98 -1.59 -4.18 16.17
N ASN A 99 -1.06 -5.31 16.60
CA ASN A 99 -0.43 -5.46 17.92
C ASN A 99 1.10 -5.24 17.89
N ASN A 100 1.64 -4.67 16.79
CA ASN A 100 3.09 -4.53 16.59
C ASN A 100 3.75 -3.45 17.45
N PHE A 101 2.98 -2.57 18.08
CA PHE A 101 3.50 -1.41 18.81
C PHE A 101 3.08 -1.44 20.27
N GLY A 102 4.00 -1.93 21.12
CA GLY A 102 3.81 -1.98 22.56
C GLY A 102 2.73 -2.95 23.06
N GLY A 103 2.27 -3.87 22.20
CA GLY A 103 1.19 -4.80 22.60
C GLY A 103 -0.16 -4.13 22.80
N GLN A 104 -0.40 -2.96 22.17
CA GLN A 104 -1.57 -2.10 22.42
C GLN A 104 -2.86 -2.55 21.70
N GLU A 105 -2.86 -3.73 21.07
CA GLU A 105 -4.07 -4.35 20.49
C GLU A 105 -4.14 -5.85 20.89
N PRO A 106 -4.27 -6.15 22.18
CA PRO A 106 -4.23 -7.53 22.67
C PRO A 106 -5.50 -8.34 22.34
N GLY A 107 -6.65 -7.67 22.22
CA GLY A 107 -7.98 -8.27 22.08
C GLY A 107 -8.15 -9.20 20.87
N SER A 108 -9.16 -10.05 20.89
CA SER A 108 -9.64 -10.80 19.74
C SER A 108 -10.33 -9.87 18.73
N ASN A 109 -10.61 -10.36 17.52
CA ASN A 109 -11.32 -9.58 16.50
C ASN A 109 -12.70 -9.13 17.00
N GLU A 110 -13.43 -9.99 17.74
CA GLU A 110 -14.73 -9.71 18.32
C GLU A 110 -14.64 -8.62 19.39
N GLU A 111 -13.65 -8.71 20.29
CA GLU A 111 -13.42 -7.74 21.35
C GLU A 111 -13.05 -6.36 20.76
N ILE A 112 -12.22 -6.32 19.74
CA ILE A 112 -11.85 -5.10 19.02
C ILE A 112 -13.08 -4.48 18.37
N GLY A 113 -13.90 -5.27 17.68
CA GLY A 113 -15.13 -4.81 17.05
C GLY A 113 -16.11 -4.20 18.06
N ALA A 114 -16.34 -4.91 19.18
CA ALA A 114 -17.19 -4.43 20.27
C ALA A 114 -16.64 -3.14 20.90
N PHE A 115 -15.33 -3.05 21.12
CA PHE A 115 -14.67 -1.85 21.64
C PHE A 115 -14.86 -0.64 20.71
N CYS A 116 -14.59 -0.79 19.41
CA CYS A 116 -14.72 0.27 18.43
C CYS A 116 -16.15 0.78 18.32
N GLN A 117 -17.11 -0.14 18.23
CA GLN A 117 -18.54 0.22 18.17
C GLN A 117 -19.02 0.92 19.43
N LYS A 118 -18.72 0.35 20.61
CA LYS A 118 -19.23 0.85 21.89
C LYS A 118 -18.66 2.22 22.25
N ASN A 119 -17.35 2.44 22.02
CA ASN A 119 -16.67 3.63 22.52
C ASN A 119 -16.63 4.78 21.49
N PHE A 120 -16.67 4.47 20.19
CA PHE A 120 -16.49 5.47 19.13
C PHE A 120 -17.57 5.42 18.05
N GLY A 121 -18.50 4.47 18.11
CA GLY A 121 -19.56 4.31 17.11
C GLY A 121 -19.01 4.00 15.70
N VAL A 122 -17.84 3.34 15.61
CA VAL A 122 -17.18 3.03 14.34
C VAL A 122 -18.12 2.27 13.41
N SER A 123 -18.38 2.84 12.23
CA SER A 123 -19.22 2.26 11.20
C SER A 123 -18.47 1.98 9.89
N PHE A 124 -17.26 2.49 9.74
CA PHE A 124 -16.42 2.18 8.58
C PHE A 124 -15.82 0.75 8.68
N PRO A 125 -15.43 0.15 7.54
CA PRO A 125 -14.85 -1.19 7.51
C PRO A 125 -13.62 -1.35 8.39
N MET A 126 -13.61 -2.43 9.18
CA MET A 126 -12.47 -2.83 10.01
C MET A 126 -12.00 -4.22 9.57
N ALA A 127 -10.73 -4.32 9.20
CA ALA A 127 -10.09 -5.59 8.88
C ALA A 127 -9.80 -6.41 10.16
N ALA A 128 -9.67 -7.71 10.00
CA ALA A 128 -9.12 -8.58 11.04
C ALA A 128 -7.72 -8.11 11.45
N LYS A 129 -7.32 -8.40 12.69
CA LYS A 129 -6.01 -8.02 13.22
C LYS A 129 -4.88 -8.64 12.40
N VAL A 130 -3.94 -7.79 11.97
CA VAL A 130 -2.80 -8.18 11.12
C VAL A 130 -1.48 -7.65 11.68
N SER A 131 -0.36 -8.22 11.19
CA SER A 131 0.95 -7.61 11.37
C SER A 131 1.21 -6.56 10.30
N VAL A 132 1.66 -5.36 10.72
CA VAL A 132 1.98 -4.25 9.83
C VAL A 132 3.48 -3.97 9.75
N LYS A 133 4.29 -4.78 10.47
CA LYS A 133 5.74 -4.59 10.62
C LYS A 133 6.41 -5.93 10.93
N GLY A 134 7.64 -6.13 10.43
CA GLY A 134 8.43 -7.34 10.70
C GLY A 134 8.31 -8.37 9.58
N ALA A 135 8.79 -9.59 9.86
CA ALA A 135 8.87 -10.65 8.85
C ALA A 135 7.49 -11.13 8.36
N ASP A 136 6.48 -11.02 9.21
CA ASP A 136 5.10 -11.43 9.01
C ASP A 136 4.18 -10.29 8.53
N THR A 137 4.76 -9.16 8.08
CA THR A 137 4.00 -8.03 7.53
C THR A 137 3.00 -8.49 6.47
N ALA A 138 1.72 -8.14 6.67
CA ALA A 138 0.65 -8.48 5.75
C ALA A 138 0.92 -7.92 4.34
N PRO A 139 0.57 -8.65 3.25
CA PRO A 139 0.89 -8.27 1.87
C PRO A 139 0.43 -6.86 1.49
N ILE A 140 -0.75 -6.44 1.97
CA ILE A 140 -1.29 -5.09 1.73
C ILE A 140 -0.39 -4.00 2.36
N PHE A 141 0.20 -4.25 3.54
CA PHE A 141 1.11 -3.30 4.17
C PHE A 141 2.48 -3.28 3.49
N LYS A 142 2.94 -4.39 2.89
CA LYS A 142 4.12 -4.35 2.01
C LYS A 142 3.86 -3.44 0.82
N TYR A 143 2.71 -3.56 0.16
CA TYR A 143 2.32 -2.63 -0.91
C TYR A 143 2.35 -1.17 -0.44
N LEU A 144 1.74 -0.85 0.68
CA LEU A 144 1.65 0.52 1.19
C LEU A 144 3.01 1.12 1.62
N THR A 145 3.99 0.27 1.97
CA THR A 145 5.26 0.71 2.56
C THR A 145 6.46 0.57 1.65
N GLU A 146 6.40 -0.25 0.59
CA GLU A 146 7.55 -0.54 -0.28
C GLU A 146 7.38 0.15 -1.63
N LYS A 147 8.32 1.05 -1.98
CA LYS A 147 8.30 1.78 -3.26
C LYS A 147 8.27 0.86 -4.47
N ASP A 148 8.97 -0.27 -4.40
CA ASP A 148 9.02 -1.25 -5.50
C ASP A 148 7.64 -1.88 -5.80
N LEU A 149 6.71 -1.81 -4.84
CA LEU A 149 5.34 -2.30 -4.98
C LEU A 149 4.34 -1.18 -5.28
N ASN A 150 4.47 -0.01 -4.61
CA ASN A 150 3.51 1.09 -4.73
C ASN A 150 3.90 2.15 -5.77
N GLY A 151 5.13 2.10 -6.29
CA GLY A 151 5.63 3.04 -7.30
C GLY A 151 5.95 4.46 -6.80
N VAL A 152 5.62 4.79 -5.54
CA VAL A 152 5.67 6.16 -5.02
C VAL A 152 6.82 6.36 -4.03
N LYS A 153 6.78 5.69 -2.88
CA LYS A 153 7.77 5.88 -1.82
C LYS A 153 7.90 4.70 -0.86
N ASN A 154 9.06 4.60 -0.22
CA ASN A 154 9.21 3.77 0.97
C ASN A 154 8.67 4.51 2.18
N THR A 155 7.90 3.82 3.04
CA THR A 155 7.35 4.37 4.27
C THR A 155 7.62 3.42 5.42
N THR A 156 8.11 3.93 6.56
CA THR A 156 8.22 3.14 7.78
C THR A 156 7.05 3.44 8.71
N ILE A 157 6.30 2.42 9.10
CA ILE A 157 5.27 2.56 10.13
C ILE A 157 5.95 2.62 11.49
N MET A 158 5.98 3.82 12.06
CA MET A 158 6.67 4.05 13.34
C MET A 158 5.80 3.77 14.56
N TRP A 159 4.46 3.90 14.43
CA TRP A 159 3.52 3.74 15.53
C TRP A 159 2.10 3.46 15.03
N ASN A 160 1.17 3.15 15.96
CA ASN A 160 -0.26 3.04 15.67
C ASN A 160 -0.83 4.35 15.10
N PHE A 161 -1.91 4.27 14.36
CA PHE A 161 -2.59 5.39 13.69
C PHE A 161 -1.72 6.08 12.63
N THR A 162 -0.81 5.36 11.97
CA THR A 162 -0.23 5.78 10.68
C THR A 162 -1.30 5.61 9.60
N LYS A 163 -1.42 6.58 8.70
CA LYS A 163 -2.43 6.61 7.65
C LYS A 163 -1.78 6.56 6.28
N PHE A 164 -2.43 5.89 5.34
CA PHE A 164 -2.06 5.83 3.92
C PHE A 164 -3.27 6.24 3.10
N LEU A 165 -3.12 7.28 2.29
CA LEU A 165 -4.17 7.77 1.40
C LEU A 165 -3.91 7.30 -0.02
N LEU A 166 -4.93 6.71 -0.63
CA LEU A 166 -4.91 6.24 -2.01
C LEU A 166 -5.93 7.02 -2.85
N ASP A 167 -5.65 7.14 -4.15
CA ASP A 167 -6.54 7.77 -5.12
C ASP A 167 -7.70 6.86 -5.55
N GLU A 168 -8.56 7.36 -6.42
CA GLU A 168 -9.74 6.68 -6.95
C GLU A 168 -9.38 5.48 -7.85
N ASN A 169 -8.12 5.35 -8.25
CA ASN A 169 -7.58 4.23 -9.01
C ASN A 169 -6.85 3.22 -8.12
N GLY A 170 -6.78 3.47 -6.81
CA GLY A 170 -6.16 2.61 -5.83
C GLY A 170 -4.64 2.75 -5.73
N HIS A 171 -4.06 3.84 -6.23
CA HIS A 171 -2.64 4.12 -6.11
C HIS A 171 -2.34 5.01 -4.90
N LEU A 172 -1.20 4.77 -4.25
CA LEU A 172 -0.78 5.55 -3.09
C LEU A 172 -0.54 7.01 -3.48
N ILE A 173 -1.19 7.94 -2.76
CA ILE A 173 -0.96 9.39 -2.86
C ILE A 173 0.07 9.82 -1.81
N ASP A 174 -0.23 9.52 -0.54
CA ASP A 174 0.60 9.98 0.58
C ASP A 174 0.42 9.09 1.82
N SER A 175 1.30 9.31 2.80
CA SER A 175 1.20 8.70 4.13
C SER A 175 1.39 9.75 5.22
N PHE A 176 0.71 9.56 6.35
CA PHE A 176 0.69 10.49 7.46
C PHE A 176 1.02 9.77 8.75
N ILE A 177 1.86 10.40 9.57
CA ILE A 177 2.26 9.86 10.87
C ILE A 177 1.11 9.91 11.89
N SER A 178 1.28 9.22 13.00
CA SER A 178 0.29 9.08 14.07
C SER A 178 -0.27 10.41 14.60
N THR A 179 0.58 11.44 14.69
CA THR A 179 0.20 12.77 15.21
C THR A 179 -0.65 13.59 14.25
N THR A 180 -0.69 13.23 12.95
CA THR A 180 -1.57 13.90 11.98
C THR A 180 -3.01 13.47 12.23
N LYS A 181 -3.86 14.41 12.66
CA LYS A 181 -5.30 14.14 12.88
C LYS A 181 -5.99 13.80 11.57
N PRO A 182 -6.92 12.81 11.56
CA PRO A 182 -7.68 12.45 10.36
C PRO A 182 -8.42 13.63 9.72
N THR A 183 -8.95 14.53 10.52
CA THR A 183 -9.72 15.72 10.07
C THR A 183 -8.85 16.95 9.74
N SER A 184 -7.51 16.82 9.80
CA SER A 184 -6.60 17.92 9.48
C SER A 184 -6.61 18.26 7.98
N GLU A 185 -6.27 19.51 7.65
CA GLU A 185 -6.19 19.96 6.26
C GLU A 185 -5.16 19.18 5.43
N SER A 186 -4.11 18.65 6.07
CA SER A 186 -3.14 17.77 5.40
C SER A 186 -3.80 16.59 4.69
N ILE A 187 -4.91 16.08 5.22
CA ILE A 187 -5.70 14.97 4.64
C ILE A 187 -6.90 15.52 3.86
N THR A 188 -7.69 16.43 4.46
CA THR A 188 -8.96 16.86 3.89
C THR A 188 -8.81 17.69 2.60
N LYS A 189 -7.63 18.30 2.34
CA LYS A 189 -7.34 18.98 1.07
C LYS A 189 -7.47 18.07 -0.15
N TYR A 190 -7.28 16.76 0.01
CA TYR A 190 -7.44 15.78 -1.06
C TYR A 190 -8.91 15.37 -1.31
N LEU A 191 -9.83 15.77 -0.42
CA LEU A 191 -11.25 15.40 -0.45
C LEU A 191 -12.16 16.55 -0.93
N LYS A 192 -11.56 17.71 -1.17
CA LYS A 192 -12.28 18.92 -1.64
C LYS A 192 -12.64 18.83 -3.12
#